data_532f0d95e5388d5550de26abbdcdd02d
#
_entry.id   532f0d95e5388d5550de26abbdcdd02d
#
_cell.length_a   1.000
_cell.length_b   1.000
_cell.length_c   1.000
_cell.angle_alpha   90.00
_cell.angle_beta   90.00
_cell.angle_gamma   90.00
#
_symmetry.space_group_name_H-M   'P 1'
#
loop_
_entity.id
_entity.type
_entity.pdbx_description
1 polymer ?
#
loop_
_entity_poly.entity_id
_entity_poly.type
_entity_poly.pdbx_seq_one_letter_code
_entity_poly.pdbx_strand_id
1 'polypeptide(L)'
;MKDLQHLYYFEKLLEEVNNDLVREAQNKGSIAIGAVCFQIPEPLINLPGCFSVRLRAPRTGSIEMGTYYMSSMLCEGCRAILERAIEGGFEFLDCIIAPDACAQMNRCVENIERQNLCSKEKFFVEYSDVPMKDDETALRHYVRQMRAHVLEPLNKVYGIDISDEALRKSVDLQNKISRLITQIGDYRKEDNPRITGYEFAVLCLATYCCPKEALIEKLEDCLLYTSPSPRDKRQYRM
;
A
#
# COMPACT_ATOMS: atom_id res chain seq x y z
N MET A 1 19.71 -14.77 -20.46
CA MET A 1 19.52 -13.48 -19.78
C MET A 1 18.01 -13.37 -19.56
N LYS A 2 17.52 -13.37 -18.30
CA LYS A 2 16.08 -13.14 -18.03
C LYS A 2 15.74 -11.75 -18.54
N ASP A 3 14.60 -11.60 -19.21
CA ASP A 3 14.09 -10.30 -19.61
C ASP A 3 13.63 -9.54 -18.37
N LEU A 4 14.40 -8.56 -17.94
CA LEU A 4 14.15 -7.76 -16.74
C LEU A 4 13.15 -6.61 -16.98
N GLN A 5 12.51 -6.52 -18.15
CA GLN A 5 11.62 -5.40 -18.48
C GLN A 5 10.47 -5.27 -17.50
N HIS A 6 9.87 -6.40 -17.08
CA HIS A 6 8.80 -6.38 -16.09
C HIS A 6 9.27 -5.91 -14.73
N LEU A 7 10.44 -6.37 -14.27
CA LEU A 7 11.02 -5.92 -13.01
C LEU A 7 11.28 -4.40 -13.05
N TYR A 8 11.92 -3.91 -14.12
CA TYR A 8 12.20 -2.50 -14.29
C TYR A 8 10.94 -1.63 -14.23
N TYR A 9 9.84 -2.09 -14.80
CA TYR A 9 8.55 -1.40 -14.70
C TYR A 9 8.09 -1.21 -13.25
N PHE A 10 8.11 -2.28 -12.46
CA PHE A 10 7.70 -2.21 -11.06
C PHE A 10 8.69 -1.42 -10.20
N GLU A 11 10.00 -1.55 -10.44
CA GLU A 11 11.02 -0.75 -9.77
C GLU A 11 10.81 0.74 -10.02
N LYS A 12 10.54 1.13 -11.26
CA LYS A 12 10.25 2.51 -11.63
C LYS A 12 9.02 3.06 -10.91
N LEU A 13 7.94 2.27 -10.76
CA LEU A 13 6.77 2.66 -9.98
C LEU A 13 7.10 2.89 -8.49
N LEU A 14 8.11 2.19 -7.97
CA LEU A 14 8.52 2.30 -6.57
C LEU A 14 9.49 3.46 -6.31
N GLU A 15 10.02 4.11 -7.32
CA GLU A 15 10.94 5.25 -7.18
C GLU A 15 10.27 6.47 -6.54
N GLU A 16 8.94 6.62 -6.74
CA GLU A 16 8.15 7.71 -6.18
C GLU A 16 6.89 7.17 -5.50
N VAL A 17 6.42 7.87 -4.47
CA VAL A 17 5.15 7.53 -3.81
C VAL A 17 4.00 7.94 -4.71
N ASN A 18 4.06 9.15 -5.28
CA ASN A 18 3.11 9.65 -6.28
C ASN A 18 3.54 9.21 -7.68
N ASN A 19 3.49 7.91 -7.96
CA ASN A 19 3.87 7.34 -9.24
C ASN A 19 2.79 7.53 -10.33
N ASP A 20 3.11 7.13 -11.57
CA ASP A 20 2.21 7.33 -12.72
C ASP A 20 0.82 6.72 -12.51
N LEU A 21 0.73 5.51 -11.93
CA LEU A 21 -0.56 4.85 -11.69
C LEU A 21 -1.39 5.58 -10.62
N VAL A 22 -0.73 6.12 -9.61
CA VAL A 22 -1.38 6.96 -8.57
C VAL A 22 -1.96 8.22 -9.22
N ARG A 23 -1.16 8.92 -10.02
CA ARG A 23 -1.59 10.12 -10.76
C ARG A 23 -2.77 9.83 -11.70
N GLU A 24 -2.70 8.73 -12.45
CA GLU A 24 -3.78 8.32 -13.35
C GLU A 24 -5.08 8.03 -12.62
N ALA A 25 -5.02 7.33 -11.47
CA ALA A 25 -6.21 7.04 -10.67
C ALA A 25 -6.84 8.31 -10.10
N GLN A 26 -6.02 9.26 -9.62
CA GLN A 26 -6.51 10.55 -9.13
C GLN A 26 -7.11 11.40 -10.26
N ASN A 27 -6.51 11.41 -11.44
CA ASN A 27 -7.06 12.11 -12.61
C ASN A 27 -8.43 11.54 -13.04
N LYS A 28 -8.73 10.28 -12.70
CA LYS A 28 -10.03 9.64 -12.88
C LYS A 28 -11.00 9.92 -11.72
N GLY A 29 -10.58 10.71 -10.73
CA GLY A 29 -11.40 11.10 -9.58
C GLY A 29 -11.32 10.16 -8.38
N SER A 30 -10.39 9.18 -8.36
CA SER A 30 -10.22 8.30 -7.22
C SER A 30 -9.49 8.98 -6.06
N ILE A 31 -9.91 8.67 -4.84
CA ILE A 31 -9.36 9.22 -3.59
C ILE A 31 -8.10 8.44 -3.19
N ALA A 32 -7.00 9.14 -2.93
CA ALA A 32 -5.73 8.55 -2.50
C ALA A 32 -5.62 8.52 -0.97
N ILE A 33 -5.57 7.35 -0.38
CA ILE A 33 -5.50 7.11 1.06
C ILE A 33 -4.07 6.76 1.44
N GLY A 34 -3.40 7.59 2.24
CA GLY A 34 -2.14 7.26 2.86
C GLY A 34 -2.33 6.16 3.91
N ALA A 35 -1.63 5.05 3.77
CA ALA A 35 -1.70 3.93 4.70
C ALA A 35 -0.34 3.68 5.36
N VAL A 36 -0.34 3.42 6.66
CA VAL A 36 0.82 2.99 7.42
C VAL A 36 0.53 1.63 8.06
N CYS A 37 1.56 0.80 8.18
CA CYS A 37 1.44 -0.53 8.80
C CYS A 37 0.43 -1.46 8.08
N PHE A 38 0.08 -2.61 8.69
CA PHE A 38 -0.74 -3.64 8.06
C PHE A 38 -2.03 -3.96 8.84
N GLN A 39 -2.27 -3.26 9.93
CA GLN A 39 -3.39 -3.55 10.83
C GLN A 39 -4.72 -3.00 10.33
N ILE A 40 -4.72 -2.12 9.35
CA ILE A 40 -5.94 -1.73 8.63
C ILE A 40 -6.12 -2.70 7.46
N PRO A 41 -7.22 -3.44 7.37
CA PRO A 41 -7.46 -4.37 6.26
C PRO A 41 -7.50 -3.65 4.92
N GLU A 42 -6.64 -4.07 3.99
CA GLU A 42 -6.54 -3.47 2.64
C GLU A 42 -7.90 -3.31 1.92
N PRO A 43 -8.86 -4.26 2.00
CA PRO A 43 -10.16 -4.06 1.36
C PRO A 43 -10.92 -2.83 1.83
N LEU A 44 -10.75 -2.40 3.09
CA LEU A 44 -11.49 -1.25 3.63
C LEU A 44 -10.97 0.10 3.12
N ILE A 45 -9.75 0.14 2.61
CA ILE A 45 -9.09 1.33 2.06
C ILE A 45 -8.83 1.24 0.55
N ASN A 46 -9.49 0.27 -0.10
CA ASN A 46 -9.46 0.08 -1.56
C ASN A 46 -10.88 -0.21 -2.09
N LEU A 47 -11.87 0.51 -1.59
CA LEU A 47 -13.24 0.48 -2.07
C LEU A 47 -13.36 1.13 -3.46
N PRO A 48 -14.42 0.85 -4.24
CA PRO A 48 -14.67 1.55 -5.47
C PRO A 48 -14.62 3.08 -5.29
N GLY A 49 -13.79 3.76 -6.04
CA GLY A 49 -13.57 5.22 -5.94
C GLY A 49 -12.44 5.64 -4.99
N CYS A 50 -11.77 4.73 -4.30
CA CYS A 50 -10.57 5.05 -3.53
C CYS A 50 -9.50 3.94 -3.63
N PHE A 51 -8.27 4.28 -3.31
CA PHE A 51 -7.15 3.35 -3.27
C PHE A 51 -6.15 3.74 -2.19
N SER A 52 -5.45 2.75 -1.65
CA SER A 52 -4.40 2.96 -0.66
C SER A 52 -3.02 3.10 -1.28
N VAL A 53 -2.20 3.95 -0.68
CA VAL A 53 -0.78 4.11 -0.97
C VAL A 53 0.00 3.98 0.33
N ARG A 54 0.93 3.03 0.39
CA ARG A 54 1.83 2.86 1.54
C ARG A 54 2.77 4.06 1.66
N LEU A 55 2.75 4.75 2.81
CA LEU A 55 3.70 5.81 3.09
C LEU A 55 5.12 5.25 3.17
N ARG A 56 6.00 5.77 2.37
CA ARG A 56 7.41 5.41 2.22
C ARG A 56 8.23 6.65 1.96
N ALA A 57 9.52 6.56 2.14
CA ALA A 57 10.47 7.64 1.85
C ALA A 57 11.50 7.24 0.78
N PRO A 58 11.08 6.92 -0.46
CA PRO A 58 12.02 6.66 -1.53
C PRO A 58 12.79 7.94 -1.87
N ARG A 59 14.09 7.79 -2.17
CA ARG A 59 14.96 8.89 -2.59
C ARG A 59 15.09 10.05 -1.60
N THR A 60 14.75 9.85 -0.32
CA THR A 60 15.01 10.85 0.72
C THR A 60 16.52 10.91 0.97
N GLY A 61 17.11 12.06 0.72
CA GLY A 61 18.57 12.25 0.81
C GLY A 61 19.07 12.55 2.23
N SER A 62 18.22 13.08 3.09
CA SER A 62 18.49 13.46 4.48
C SER A 62 17.30 13.09 5.37
N ILE A 63 17.50 13.05 6.67
CA ILE A 63 16.48 12.89 7.69
C ILE A 63 16.63 13.95 8.79
N GLU A 64 17.22 15.10 8.48
CA GLU A 64 17.54 16.14 9.45
C GLU A 64 16.29 16.80 10.04
N MET A 65 15.35 17.21 9.19
CA MET A 65 14.10 17.80 9.64
C MET A 65 13.21 16.78 10.34
N GLY A 66 13.10 15.56 9.84
CA GLY A 66 12.42 14.46 10.52
C GLY A 66 13.03 14.20 11.90
N THR A 67 14.35 14.27 12.03
CA THR A 67 15.05 14.13 13.32
C THR A 67 14.80 15.32 14.24
N TYR A 68 14.75 16.53 13.71
CA TYR A 68 14.44 17.74 14.50
C TYR A 68 13.06 17.64 15.16
N TYR A 69 12.04 17.21 14.42
CA TYR A 69 10.67 17.11 14.94
C TYR A 69 10.41 15.85 15.77
N MET A 70 11.10 14.74 15.49
CA MET A 70 10.84 13.46 16.13
C MET A 70 11.91 12.99 17.11
N SER A 71 13.06 13.64 17.17
CA SER A 71 14.24 13.17 17.93
C SER A 71 14.98 11.99 17.26
N SER A 72 16.29 11.97 17.42
CA SER A 72 17.17 10.88 16.92
C SER A 72 16.92 9.53 17.59
N MET A 73 16.25 9.49 18.72
CA MET A 73 15.92 8.26 19.46
C MET A 73 14.79 7.46 18.82
N LEU A 74 13.97 8.09 17.93
CA LEU A 74 12.87 7.42 17.28
C LEU A 74 13.31 6.69 15.99
N CYS A 75 12.44 5.79 15.51
CA CYS A 75 12.67 4.96 14.33
C CYS A 75 13.08 5.80 13.12
N GLU A 76 14.18 5.43 12.49
CA GLU A 76 14.70 6.11 11.30
C GLU A 76 13.70 6.10 10.15
N GLY A 77 12.98 4.98 9.94
CA GLY A 77 11.94 4.89 8.92
C GLY A 77 10.80 5.90 9.13
N CYS A 78 10.40 6.14 10.38
CA CYS A 78 9.38 7.14 10.69
C CYS A 78 9.91 8.57 10.46
N ARG A 79 11.16 8.84 10.80
CA ARG A 79 11.82 10.13 10.53
C ARG A 79 11.95 10.39 9.03
N ALA A 80 12.34 9.37 8.26
CA ALA A 80 12.44 9.46 6.81
C ALA A 80 11.06 9.72 6.15
N ILE A 81 9.99 9.09 6.64
CA ILE A 81 8.63 9.37 6.16
C ILE A 81 8.24 10.83 6.47
N LEU A 82 8.53 11.33 7.66
CA LEU A 82 8.26 12.73 8.00
C LEU A 82 9.09 13.68 7.12
N GLU A 83 10.38 13.40 6.91
CA GLU A 83 11.22 14.17 5.99
C GLU A 83 10.58 14.25 4.61
N ARG A 84 10.17 13.10 4.07
CA ARG A 84 9.51 13.04 2.76
C ARG A 84 8.19 13.85 2.72
N ALA A 85 7.44 13.89 3.83
CA ALA A 85 6.27 14.74 3.95
C ALA A 85 6.63 16.22 3.88
N ILE A 86 7.69 16.64 4.59
CA ILE A 86 8.20 18.03 4.60
C ILE A 86 8.69 18.43 3.21
N GLU A 87 9.27 17.51 2.44
CA GLU A 87 9.66 17.72 1.05
C GLU A 87 8.46 17.80 0.07
N GLY A 88 7.21 17.72 0.55
CA GLY A 88 5.99 17.77 -0.26
C GLY A 88 5.61 16.44 -0.91
N GLY A 89 6.28 15.34 -0.53
CA GLY A 89 6.08 14.03 -1.15
C GLY A 89 4.70 13.41 -0.93
N PHE A 90 3.87 13.98 -0.08
CA PHE A 90 2.52 13.46 0.26
C PHE A 90 1.39 14.48 0.02
N GLU A 91 1.65 15.61 -0.60
CA GLU A 91 0.62 16.62 -0.91
C GLU A 91 -0.54 16.09 -1.76
N PHE A 92 -0.31 15.01 -2.50
CA PHE A 92 -1.34 14.38 -3.33
C PHE A 92 -2.39 13.60 -2.54
N LEU A 93 -2.13 13.25 -1.27
CA LEU A 93 -3.04 12.45 -0.45
C LEU A 93 -4.33 13.21 -0.12
N ASP A 94 -5.42 12.46 -0.06
CA ASP A 94 -6.73 12.95 0.36
C ASP A 94 -6.98 12.71 1.84
N CYS A 95 -6.43 11.63 2.40
CA CYS A 95 -6.42 11.37 3.84
C CYS A 95 -5.27 10.42 4.22
N ILE A 96 -5.03 10.30 5.52
CA ILE A 96 -4.18 9.25 6.11
C ILE A 96 -5.03 8.46 7.10
N ILE A 97 -5.01 7.13 6.97
CA ILE A 97 -5.63 6.21 7.92
C ILE A 97 -4.53 5.39 8.57
N ALA A 98 -4.38 5.55 9.89
CA ALA A 98 -3.33 4.94 10.67
C ALA A 98 -3.89 4.04 11.78
N PRO A 99 -3.32 2.84 11.99
CA PRO A 99 -3.62 2.06 13.19
C PRO A 99 -2.90 2.67 14.40
N ASP A 100 -3.55 2.76 15.52
CA ASP A 100 -2.92 3.11 16.81
C ASP A 100 -2.18 1.88 17.37
N ALA A 101 -1.08 1.53 16.71
CA ALA A 101 -0.30 0.34 17.04
C ALA A 101 1.19 0.62 17.27
N CYS A 102 1.71 1.73 16.77
CA CYS A 102 3.12 2.10 16.88
C CYS A 102 3.26 3.58 17.25
N ALA A 103 3.63 3.86 18.50
CA ALA A 103 3.79 5.22 19.00
C ALA A 103 4.73 6.10 18.14
N GLN A 104 5.73 5.51 17.51
CA GLN A 104 6.66 6.23 16.65
C GLN A 104 6.04 6.61 15.31
N MET A 105 5.24 5.72 14.72
CA MET A 105 4.50 6.01 13.49
C MET A 105 3.37 7.01 13.78
N ASN A 106 2.67 6.88 14.90
CA ASN A 106 1.66 7.86 15.31
C ASN A 106 2.28 9.25 15.46
N ARG A 107 3.45 9.37 16.09
CA ARG A 107 4.17 10.65 16.18
C ARG A 107 4.54 11.21 14.79
N CYS A 108 4.90 10.36 13.84
CA CYS A 108 5.15 10.79 12.46
C CYS A 108 3.89 11.35 11.81
N VAL A 109 2.78 10.61 11.87
CA VAL A 109 1.50 11.02 11.27
C VAL A 109 0.93 12.27 11.94
N GLU A 110 1.02 12.37 13.28
CA GLU A 110 0.65 13.59 14.03
C GLU A 110 1.44 14.83 13.58
N ASN A 111 2.74 14.68 13.29
CA ASN A 111 3.54 15.79 12.77
C ASN A 111 3.11 16.18 11.35
N ILE A 112 2.78 15.20 10.49
CA ILE A 112 2.25 15.46 9.14
C ILE A 112 0.97 16.31 9.23
N GLU A 113 0.06 15.93 10.12
CA GLU A 113 -1.21 16.64 10.35
C GLU A 113 -0.98 18.03 10.93
N ARG A 114 -0.25 18.13 12.06
CA ARG A 114 -0.04 19.39 12.81
C ARG A 114 0.70 20.46 12.02
N GLN A 115 1.61 20.04 11.14
CA GLN A 115 2.37 20.96 10.28
C GLN A 115 1.66 21.23 8.95
N ASN A 116 0.46 20.64 8.74
CA ASN A 116 -0.33 20.80 7.53
C ASN A 116 0.47 20.46 6.26
N LEU A 117 1.20 19.33 6.29
CA LEU A 117 2.07 18.89 5.18
C LEU A 117 1.29 18.25 4.02
N CYS A 118 -0.02 18.09 4.15
CA CYS A 118 -0.96 17.73 3.10
C CYS A 118 -2.02 18.83 3.03
N SER A 119 -1.94 19.67 2.00
CA SER A 119 -2.66 20.95 1.94
C SER A 119 -4.04 20.90 1.28
N LYS A 120 -4.57 19.69 0.95
CA LYS A 120 -5.90 19.58 0.35
C LYS A 120 -6.99 20.03 1.34
N GLU A 121 -7.96 20.80 0.90
CA GLU A 121 -9.03 21.39 1.72
C GLU A 121 -9.80 20.35 2.56
N LYS A 122 -10.02 19.16 2.01
CA LYS A 122 -10.75 18.07 2.69
C LYS A 122 -9.83 17.02 3.30
N PHE A 123 -8.52 17.30 3.39
CA PHE A 123 -7.59 16.35 3.99
C PHE A 123 -7.94 16.08 5.45
N PHE A 124 -7.87 14.81 5.85
CA PHE A 124 -8.05 14.42 7.25
C PHE A 124 -7.13 13.26 7.62
N VAL A 125 -6.92 13.09 8.90
CA VAL A 125 -6.22 11.95 9.50
C VAL A 125 -7.16 11.24 10.45
N GLU A 126 -7.21 9.90 10.35
CA GLU A 126 -7.96 9.06 11.30
C GLU A 126 -7.04 8.00 11.91
N TYR A 127 -7.25 7.78 13.20
CA TYR A 127 -6.57 6.74 13.96
C TYR A 127 -7.57 5.67 14.39
N SER A 128 -7.24 4.42 14.14
CA SER A 128 -8.07 3.29 14.54
C SER A 128 -7.34 2.46 15.58
N ASP A 129 -7.98 2.25 16.72
CA ASP A 129 -7.47 1.36 17.76
C ASP A 129 -7.44 -0.10 17.25
N VAL A 130 -6.35 -0.79 17.58
CA VAL A 130 -6.12 -2.18 17.20
C VAL A 130 -5.94 -3.02 18.46
N PRO A 131 -6.87 -3.93 18.76
CA PRO A 131 -6.80 -4.73 19.98
C PRO A 131 -5.59 -5.67 19.95
N MET A 132 -4.98 -5.87 21.13
CA MET A 132 -3.87 -6.80 21.33
C MET A 132 -4.33 -8.26 21.53
N LYS A 133 -5.65 -8.48 21.74
CA LYS A 133 -6.25 -9.80 21.95
C LYS A 133 -7.06 -10.23 20.73
N ASP A 134 -7.28 -11.52 20.61
CA ASP A 134 -8.04 -12.16 19.51
C ASP A 134 -9.38 -12.80 19.97
N ASP A 135 -9.87 -12.40 21.15
CA ASP A 135 -11.17 -12.87 21.63
C ASP A 135 -12.36 -12.17 20.93
N GLU A 136 -13.55 -12.69 21.15
CA GLU A 136 -14.78 -12.16 20.53
C GLU A 136 -15.05 -10.70 20.89
N THR A 137 -14.67 -10.27 22.09
CA THR A 137 -14.82 -8.87 22.53
C THR A 137 -13.87 -7.95 21.76
N ALA A 138 -12.63 -8.39 21.59
CA ALA A 138 -11.62 -7.70 20.79
C ALA A 138 -12.07 -7.61 19.31
N LEU A 139 -12.60 -8.68 18.74
CA LEU A 139 -13.12 -8.68 17.37
C LEU A 139 -14.28 -7.68 17.21
N ARG A 140 -15.24 -7.66 18.13
CA ARG A 140 -16.34 -6.69 18.10
C ARG A 140 -15.85 -5.26 18.23
N HIS A 141 -14.86 -5.02 19.09
CA HIS A 141 -14.21 -3.71 19.21
C HIS A 141 -13.55 -3.31 17.89
N TYR A 142 -12.73 -4.19 17.33
CA TYR A 142 -12.02 -3.93 16.06
C TYR A 142 -12.98 -3.61 14.91
N VAL A 143 -14.05 -4.38 14.72
CA VAL A 143 -15.07 -4.12 13.70
C VAL A 143 -15.70 -2.73 13.89
N ARG A 144 -15.99 -2.35 15.15
CA ARG A 144 -16.54 -1.01 15.47
C ARG A 144 -15.52 0.09 15.13
N GLN A 145 -14.25 -0.12 15.46
CA GLN A 145 -13.17 0.82 15.13
C GLN A 145 -13.01 0.98 13.61
N MET A 146 -12.98 -0.13 12.85
CA MET A 146 -12.91 -0.08 11.39
C MET A 146 -14.10 0.67 10.77
N ARG A 147 -15.30 0.50 11.32
CA ARG A 147 -16.46 1.24 10.84
C ARG A 147 -16.35 2.72 11.15
N ALA A 148 -16.07 3.09 12.41
CA ALA A 148 -16.07 4.47 12.88
C ALA A 148 -14.90 5.32 12.33
N HIS A 149 -13.70 4.71 12.20
CA HIS A 149 -12.47 5.43 11.88
C HIS A 149 -11.90 5.13 10.49
N VAL A 150 -12.52 4.22 9.73
CA VAL A 150 -12.12 3.95 8.34
C VAL A 150 -13.27 4.22 7.39
N LEU A 151 -14.38 3.49 7.53
CA LEU A 151 -15.46 3.52 6.55
C LEU A 151 -16.29 4.81 6.62
N GLU A 152 -16.78 5.18 7.82
CA GLU A 152 -17.64 6.35 8.00
C GLU A 152 -16.98 7.68 7.61
N PRO A 153 -15.70 7.97 7.95
CA PRO A 153 -15.03 9.16 7.48
C PRO A 153 -14.90 9.23 5.96
N LEU A 154 -14.57 8.12 5.29
CA LEU A 154 -14.46 8.05 3.83
C LEU A 154 -15.82 8.33 3.15
N ASN A 155 -16.90 7.77 3.69
CA ASN A 155 -18.25 8.06 3.20
C ASN A 155 -18.64 9.51 3.45
N LYS A 156 -18.45 10.03 4.67
CA LYS A 156 -18.87 11.37 5.09
C LYS A 156 -18.16 12.47 4.31
N VAL A 157 -16.84 12.34 4.10
CA VAL A 157 -16.01 13.39 3.49
C VAL A 157 -16.02 13.31 1.98
N TYR A 158 -15.94 12.10 1.43
CA TYR A 158 -15.74 11.85 0.00
C TYR A 158 -16.90 11.14 -0.69
N GLY A 159 -17.94 10.71 0.06
CA GLY A 159 -19.07 10.00 -0.51
C GLY A 159 -18.74 8.58 -1.00
N ILE A 160 -17.67 7.98 -0.50
CA ILE A 160 -17.29 6.60 -0.85
C ILE A 160 -18.41 5.65 -0.44
N ASP A 161 -18.84 4.78 -1.37
CA ASP A 161 -19.84 3.74 -1.09
C ASP A 161 -19.24 2.69 -0.15
N ILE A 162 -19.86 2.55 1.03
CA ILE A 162 -19.47 1.59 2.08
C ILE A 162 -20.48 0.46 2.22
N SER A 163 -21.32 0.24 1.21
CA SER A 163 -22.29 -0.87 1.19
C SER A 163 -21.60 -2.24 1.19
N ASP A 164 -22.36 -3.26 1.58
CA ASP A 164 -21.87 -4.65 1.52
C ASP A 164 -21.44 -5.06 0.11
N GLU A 165 -22.07 -4.49 -0.93
CA GLU A 165 -21.69 -4.76 -2.32
C GLU A 165 -20.31 -4.15 -2.64
N ALA A 166 -20.07 -2.90 -2.25
CA ALA A 166 -18.78 -2.24 -2.44
C ALA A 166 -17.67 -2.97 -1.67
N LEU A 167 -17.95 -3.39 -0.42
CA LEU A 167 -17.02 -4.18 0.38
C LEU A 167 -16.68 -5.53 -0.28
N ARG A 168 -17.68 -6.25 -0.81
CA ARG A 168 -17.45 -7.53 -1.52
C ARG A 168 -16.56 -7.32 -2.76
N LYS A 169 -16.83 -6.29 -3.58
CA LYS A 169 -15.99 -5.95 -4.75
C LYS A 169 -14.53 -5.72 -4.35
N SER A 170 -14.32 -4.99 -3.25
CA SER A 170 -12.96 -4.73 -2.76
C SER A 170 -12.27 -5.99 -2.21
N VAL A 171 -13.00 -6.86 -1.51
CA VAL A 171 -12.49 -8.17 -1.06
C VAL A 171 -12.12 -9.05 -2.25
N ASP A 172 -12.96 -9.10 -3.30
CA ASP A 172 -12.69 -9.88 -4.50
C ASP A 172 -11.46 -9.36 -5.25
N LEU A 173 -11.30 -8.04 -5.35
CA LEU A 173 -10.12 -7.40 -5.90
C LEU A 173 -8.85 -7.78 -5.12
N GLN A 174 -8.90 -7.66 -3.79
CA GLN A 174 -7.77 -8.04 -2.92
C GLN A 174 -7.43 -9.53 -3.07
N ASN A 175 -8.44 -10.40 -3.11
CA ASN A 175 -8.25 -11.83 -3.29
C ASN A 175 -7.63 -12.15 -4.66
N LYS A 176 -8.00 -11.41 -5.72
CA LYS A 176 -7.38 -11.57 -7.04
C LYS A 176 -5.89 -11.22 -7.00
N ILE A 177 -5.54 -10.08 -6.42
CA ILE A 177 -4.13 -9.66 -6.23
C ILE A 177 -3.35 -10.69 -5.41
N SER A 178 -3.91 -11.14 -4.28
CA SER A 178 -3.27 -12.12 -3.41
C SER A 178 -3.01 -13.45 -4.12
N ARG A 179 -3.96 -13.93 -4.94
CA ARG A 179 -3.78 -15.14 -5.75
C ARG A 179 -2.65 -14.98 -6.78
N LEU A 180 -2.61 -13.85 -7.50
CA LEU A 180 -1.55 -13.58 -8.48
C LEU A 180 -0.16 -13.56 -7.82
N ILE A 181 -0.02 -12.83 -6.72
CA ILE A 181 1.24 -12.76 -5.97
C ILE A 181 1.65 -14.15 -5.43
N THR A 182 0.70 -14.93 -4.92
CA THR A 182 0.99 -16.29 -4.43
C THR A 182 1.48 -17.19 -5.57
N GLN A 183 0.81 -17.17 -6.72
CA GLN A 183 1.22 -17.96 -7.90
C GLN A 183 2.61 -17.56 -8.41
N ILE A 184 2.89 -16.25 -8.49
CA ILE A 184 4.22 -15.78 -8.86
C ILE A 184 5.26 -16.23 -7.82
N GLY A 185 4.92 -16.12 -6.53
CA GLY A 185 5.77 -16.52 -5.43
C GLY A 185 6.11 -18.02 -5.41
N ASP A 186 5.23 -18.87 -5.90
CA ASP A 186 5.44 -20.32 -5.96
C ASP A 186 6.60 -20.72 -6.88
N TYR A 187 6.91 -19.91 -7.90
CA TYR A 187 8.09 -20.13 -8.76
C TYR A 187 9.44 -19.98 -8.03
N ARG A 188 9.47 -19.51 -6.79
CA ARG A 188 10.67 -19.53 -5.94
C ARG A 188 10.91 -20.87 -5.27
N LYS A 189 9.89 -21.76 -5.23
CA LYS A 189 9.95 -23.06 -4.59
C LYS A 189 10.47 -24.17 -5.53
N GLU A 190 10.65 -23.85 -6.81
CA GLU A 190 11.21 -24.79 -7.80
C GLU A 190 12.70 -25.05 -7.53
N ASP A 191 13.22 -26.24 -7.90
CA ASP A 191 14.65 -26.57 -7.78
C ASP A 191 15.55 -25.57 -8.54
N ASN A 192 15.02 -25.01 -9.63
CA ASN A 192 15.65 -23.93 -10.37
C ASN A 192 14.75 -22.69 -10.37
N PRO A 193 14.83 -21.84 -9.35
CA PRO A 193 13.92 -20.72 -9.16
C PRO A 193 13.88 -19.78 -10.35
N ARG A 194 12.69 -19.42 -10.81
CA ARG A 194 12.50 -18.52 -11.95
C ARG A 194 12.41 -17.04 -11.54
N ILE A 195 12.10 -16.79 -10.30
CA ILE A 195 12.04 -15.46 -9.70
C ILE A 195 12.89 -15.44 -8.44
N THR A 196 13.67 -14.39 -8.27
CA THR A 196 14.49 -14.16 -7.08
C THR A 196 13.66 -13.60 -5.92
N GLY A 197 14.21 -13.64 -4.71
CA GLY A 197 13.60 -13.00 -3.55
C GLY A 197 13.45 -11.48 -3.73
N TYR A 198 14.42 -10.84 -4.36
CA TYR A 198 14.38 -9.40 -4.67
C TYR A 198 13.23 -9.06 -5.64
N GLU A 199 13.16 -9.74 -6.77
CA GLU A 199 12.09 -9.55 -7.77
C GLU A 199 10.71 -9.72 -7.14
N PHE A 200 10.54 -10.75 -6.31
CA PHE A 200 9.30 -11.00 -5.59
C PHE A 200 8.97 -9.89 -4.58
N ALA A 201 9.97 -9.39 -3.83
CA ALA A 201 9.78 -8.29 -2.89
C ALA A 201 9.33 -7.00 -3.59
N VAL A 202 9.90 -6.68 -4.76
CA VAL A 202 9.49 -5.54 -5.59
C VAL A 202 8.02 -5.67 -6.00
N LEU A 203 7.59 -6.85 -6.48
CA LEU A 203 6.19 -7.09 -6.86
C LEU A 203 5.24 -6.96 -5.65
N CYS A 204 5.59 -7.56 -4.51
CA CYS A 204 4.81 -7.43 -3.29
C CYS A 204 4.68 -5.97 -2.87
N LEU A 205 5.78 -5.22 -2.87
CA LEU A 205 5.77 -3.81 -2.47
C LEU A 205 4.90 -2.96 -3.41
N ALA A 206 4.93 -3.23 -4.72
CA ALA A 206 4.09 -2.53 -5.69
C ALA A 206 2.60 -2.69 -5.39
N THR A 207 2.15 -3.85 -4.90
CA THR A 207 0.73 -4.06 -4.53
C THR A 207 0.25 -3.19 -3.37
N TYR A 208 1.16 -2.68 -2.54
CA TYR A 208 0.85 -1.74 -1.45
C TYR A 208 1.03 -0.27 -1.83
N CYS A 209 1.69 -0.01 -2.95
CA CYS A 209 2.10 1.34 -3.36
C CYS A 209 1.36 1.87 -4.57
N CYS A 210 0.50 1.06 -5.20
CA CYS A 210 -0.21 1.42 -6.42
C CYS A 210 -1.69 1.02 -6.33
N PRO A 211 -2.57 1.69 -7.08
CA PRO A 211 -3.96 1.27 -7.23
C PRO A 211 -4.04 -0.18 -7.73
N LYS A 212 -4.75 -1.03 -7.01
CA LYS A 212 -4.76 -2.48 -7.23
C LYS A 212 -5.33 -2.87 -8.60
N GLU A 213 -6.37 -2.19 -9.04
CA GLU A 213 -6.99 -2.45 -10.35
C GLU A 213 -6.01 -2.23 -11.50
N ALA A 214 -5.18 -1.18 -11.40
CA ALA A 214 -4.18 -0.87 -12.41
C ALA A 214 -3.02 -1.86 -12.48
N LEU A 215 -2.80 -2.63 -11.42
CA LEU A 215 -1.72 -3.63 -11.37
C LEU A 215 -2.11 -5.00 -11.91
N ILE A 216 -3.40 -5.34 -11.99
CA ILE A 216 -3.84 -6.71 -12.32
C ILE A 216 -3.24 -7.17 -13.64
N GLU A 217 -3.42 -6.39 -14.72
CA GLU A 217 -2.92 -6.75 -16.05
C GLU A 217 -1.39 -6.99 -16.04
N LYS A 218 -0.65 -6.12 -15.37
CA LYS A 218 0.81 -6.23 -15.28
C LYS A 218 1.28 -7.42 -14.44
N LEU A 219 0.53 -7.79 -13.41
CA LEU A 219 0.81 -8.98 -12.61
C LEU A 219 0.45 -10.26 -13.38
N GLU A 220 -0.64 -10.26 -14.16
CA GLU A 220 -1.00 -11.35 -15.06
C GLU A 220 0.07 -11.54 -16.14
N ASP A 221 0.57 -10.48 -16.76
CA ASP A 221 1.69 -10.52 -17.70
C ASP A 221 2.94 -11.09 -17.02
N CYS A 222 3.29 -10.61 -15.83
CA CYS A 222 4.43 -11.13 -15.07
C CYS A 222 4.30 -12.62 -14.78
N LEU A 223 3.10 -13.10 -14.42
CA LEU A 223 2.82 -14.51 -14.20
C LEU A 223 3.02 -15.34 -15.49
N LEU A 224 2.57 -14.83 -16.64
CA LEU A 224 2.75 -15.50 -17.94
C LEU A 224 4.23 -15.63 -18.32
N TYR A 225 5.03 -14.57 -18.11
CA TYR A 225 6.48 -14.60 -18.39
C TYR A 225 7.26 -15.50 -17.44
N THR A 226 6.82 -15.61 -16.20
CA THR A 226 7.45 -16.49 -15.21
C THR A 226 7.03 -17.94 -15.40
N SER A 227 5.86 -18.21 -16.00
CA SER A 227 5.36 -19.56 -16.21
C SER A 227 6.22 -20.37 -17.18
N PRO A 228 6.33 -21.72 -17.02
CA PRO A 228 7.11 -22.58 -17.90
C PRO A 228 6.52 -22.57 -19.30
N SER A 229 7.33 -22.18 -20.28
CA SER A 229 6.98 -22.35 -21.69
C SER A 229 6.71 -23.85 -21.97
N PRO A 230 5.77 -24.18 -22.88
CA PRO A 230 5.61 -25.55 -23.35
C PRO A 230 6.91 -26.16 -23.90
N ARG A 231 7.88 -25.35 -24.34
CA ARG A 231 9.21 -25.75 -24.77
C ARG A 231 10.11 -26.18 -23.62
N ASP A 232 10.01 -25.56 -22.47
CA ASP A 232 10.81 -25.89 -21.27
C ASP A 232 10.41 -27.27 -20.72
N LYS A 233 9.13 -27.64 -20.82
CA LYS A 233 8.63 -28.96 -20.39
C LYS A 233 9.18 -30.10 -21.23
N ARG A 234 9.70 -29.86 -22.42
CA ARG A 234 10.30 -30.90 -23.29
C ARG A 234 11.75 -31.22 -22.92
N GLN A 235 12.48 -30.30 -22.30
CA GLN A 235 13.88 -30.54 -21.90
C GLN A 235 14.04 -31.44 -20.68
N TYR A 236 13.00 -31.65 -19.88
CA TYR A 236 13.00 -32.52 -18.70
C TYR A 236 12.51 -33.94 -18.97
N ARG A 237 12.37 -34.34 -20.25
CA ARG A 237 11.97 -35.72 -20.65
C ARG A 237 13.08 -36.46 -21.37
N MET A 238 14.35 -36.16 -21.11
CA MET A 238 15.49 -37.02 -21.53
C MET A 238 16.23 -37.56 -20.30
#